data_8734fc8295d0f689da55ffb612e39815
#
_entry.id   8734fc8295d0f689da55ffb612e39815
#
_cell.length_a   1.000
_cell.length_b   1.000
_cell.length_c   1.000
_cell.angle_alpha   90.00
_cell.angle_beta   90.00
_cell.angle_gamma   90.00
#
_symmetry.space_group_name_H-M   'P 1'
#
loop_
_entity.id
_entity.type
_entity.pdbx_description
1 polymer ?
#
loop_
_entity_poly.entity_id
_entity_poly.type
_entity_poly.pdbx_seq_one_letter_code
_entity_poly.pdbx_strand_id
1 'polypeptide(L)'
;MRADIHYGKSKDCEAAVKDLDAAVKLSPKEAGLFINRAYLKYNLEDYFGAMADFDYAIGLDPENVTARFNRGLLRMEVQDVNKAIEDFTAVISMEPDNDKAVYNRAVLYQQLRQYRKAIADYDKVIGKYPYLSALYFARGECKRMMGDMKGGERDYNKSREMQRRHEERRHIVADIDDKRKDDYAEENPEDVMKRLTSLETVDEKHDVKPEYDNKYRGKIQNYDIPVRVEDSYVLSYYDRTTELRTDAFYQKELDELNSSLYLRDRLFMTNAEHKLIEQEIEKQFELIRHYTALLNNGDKRAVDYFGRAISYMMVKNYDSAIQDLSEAVKLSPRFALAYFVKACAREAQERSRRVSSEKSNRDDIMAENARYAEIVADYDKAVELSPRLIYAYFNKGNLFYMRDDYTSAISCYTKAIEIKQDFGEAYYNRGIAFFRMGNFDKGMADLSRAGELGIMSSYNLIKRMRRNSK
;
A
#
# COMPACT_ATOMS: atom_id res chain seq x y z
N MET A 1 -24.25 11.69 13.52
CA MET A 1 -25.44 11.40 14.37
C MET A 1 -25.90 9.93 14.28
N ARG A 2 -26.17 9.36 13.10
CA ARG A 2 -26.64 7.96 12.98
C ARG A 2 -25.47 6.96 13.18
N ALA A 3 -24.28 7.25 12.65
CA ALA A 3 -23.07 6.47 12.87
C ALA A 3 -22.67 6.44 14.35
N ASP A 4 -22.78 7.57 15.05
CA ASP A 4 -22.50 7.65 16.49
C ASP A 4 -23.45 6.80 17.33
N ILE A 5 -24.74 6.73 16.91
CA ILE A 5 -25.73 5.89 17.56
C ILE A 5 -25.41 4.40 17.41
N HIS A 6 -24.97 3.97 16.22
CA HIS A 6 -24.55 2.60 15.97
C HIS A 6 -23.28 2.26 16.75
N TYR A 7 -22.29 3.13 16.69
CA TYR A 7 -21.03 2.96 17.41
C TYR A 7 -21.21 2.87 18.92
N GLY A 8 -22.00 3.78 19.50
CA GLY A 8 -22.22 3.81 20.95
C GLY A 8 -23.14 2.71 21.51
N LYS A 9 -24.11 2.24 20.74
CA LYS A 9 -25.16 1.30 21.24
C LYS A 9 -24.95 -0.14 20.83
N SER A 10 -24.51 -0.40 19.61
CA SER A 10 -24.42 -1.78 19.08
C SER A 10 -23.02 -2.36 19.04
N LYS A 11 -21.98 -1.53 19.22
CA LYS A 11 -20.58 -1.92 18.93
C LYS A 11 -20.41 -2.51 17.51
N ASP A 12 -21.31 -2.16 16.60
CA ASP A 12 -21.33 -2.61 15.22
C ASP A 12 -20.57 -1.62 14.35
N CYS A 13 -19.25 -1.82 14.27
CA CYS A 13 -18.38 -0.97 13.48
C CYS A 13 -18.70 -1.00 11.98
N GLU A 14 -19.19 -2.13 11.45
CA GLU A 14 -19.56 -2.23 10.02
C GLU A 14 -20.80 -1.38 9.69
N ALA A 15 -21.81 -1.38 10.57
CA ALA A 15 -22.99 -0.53 10.40
C ALA A 15 -22.61 0.96 10.53
N ALA A 16 -21.76 1.29 11.49
CA ALA A 16 -21.25 2.64 11.67
C ALA A 16 -20.43 3.13 10.46
N VAL A 17 -19.61 2.28 9.84
CA VAL A 17 -18.90 2.62 8.59
C VAL A 17 -19.89 2.92 7.47
N LYS A 18 -20.94 2.13 7.29
CA LYS A 18 -21.98 2.39 6.26
C LYS A 18 -22.71 3.72 6.50
N ASP A 19 -22.98 4.06 7.76
CA ASP A 19 -23.60 5.34 8.09
C ASP A 19 -22.64 6.52 7.82
N LEU A 20 -21.33 6.36 8.10
CA LEU A 20 -20.32 7.35 7.74
C LEU A 20 -20.09 7.43 6.24
N ASP A 21 -20.19 6.33 5.49
CA ASP A 21 -20.14 6.35 4.01
C ASP A 21 -21.29 7.21 3.43
N ALA A 22 -22.46 7.16 4.05
CA ALA A 22 -23.58 8.03 3.67
C ALA A 22 -23.32 9.49 4.07
N ALA A 23 -22.78 9.72 5.27
CA ALA A 23 -22.46 11.07 5.77
C ALA A 23 -21.40 11.76 4.92
N VAL A 24 -20.32 11.06 4.55
CA VAL A 24 -19.25 11.57 3.66
C VAL A 24 -19.81 11.97 2.28
N LYS A 25 -20.75 11.22 1.73
CA LYS A 25 -21.40 11.59 0.45
C LYS A 25 -22.22 12.89 0.57
N LEU A 26 -22.79 13.14 1.74
CA LEU A 26 -23.59 14.36 2.01
C LEU A 26 -22.70 15.57 2.32
N SER A 27 -21.56 15.34 3.01
CA SER A 27 -20.63 16.38 3.46
C SER A 27 -19.18 16.03 3.11
N PRO A 28 -18.79 16.03 1.83
CA PRO A 28 -17.48 15.52 1.38
C PRO A 28 -16.29 16.44 1.75
N LYS A 29 -16.53 17.60 2.33
CA LYS A 29 -15.50 18.55 2.77
C LYS A 29 -15.27 18.56 4.29
N GLU A 30 -15.94 17.71 5.03
CA GLU A 30 -15.85 17.64 6.48
C GLU A 30 -14.79 16.61 6.89
N ALA A 31 -13.57 17.07 7.25
CA ALA A 31 -12.44 16.22 7.58
C ALA A 31 -12.75 15.25 8.74
N GLY A 32 -13.54 15.66 9.74
CA GLY A 32 -13.91 14.85 10.90
C GLY A 32 -14.64 13.56 10.53
N LEU A 33 -15.49 13.56 9.50
CA LEU A 33 -16.20 12.37 9.04
C LEU A 33 -15.22 11.30 8.51
N PHE A 34 -14.19 11.72 7.78
CA PHE A 34 -13.16 10.82 7.27
C PHE A 34 -12.29 10.29 8.41
N ILE A 35 -11.93 11.12 9.40
CA ILE A 35 -11.17 10.70 10.57
C ILE A 35 -11.93 9.61 11.34
N ASN A 36 -13.22 9.84 11.61
CA ASN A 36 -14.05 8.88 12.34
C ASN A 36 -14.26 7.60 11.53
N ARG A 37 -14.43 7.69 10.20
CA ARG A 37 -14.50 6.50 9.34
C ARG A 37 -13.18 5.74 9.30
N ALA A 38 -12.05 6.44 9.22
CA ALA A 38 -10.72 5.85 9.30
C ALA A 38 -10.51 5.12 10.62
N TYR A 39 -10.93 5.71 11.73
CA TYR A 39 -10.87 5.08 13.06
C TYR A 39 -11.65 3.76 13.09
N LEU A 40 -12.87 3.73 12.56
CA LEU A 40 -13.68 2.51 12.50
C LEU A 40 -13.05 1.47 11.55
N LYS A 41 -12.55 1.89 10.39
CA LYS A 41 -11.84 1.01 9.46
C LYS A 41 -10.57 0.43 10.08
N TYR A 42 -9.82 1.22 10.85
CA TYR A 42 -8.66 0.73 11.60
C TYR A 42 -9.06 -0.37 12.58
N ASN A 43 -10.16 -0.18 13.32
CA ASN A 43 -10.67 -1.18 14.26
C ASN A 43 -11.18 -2.45 13.57
N LEU A 44 -11.63 -2.34 12.32
CA LEU A 44 -11.98 -3.47 11.46
C LEU A 44 -10.75 -4.07 10.75
N GLU A 45 -9.55 -3.58 11.06
CA GLU A 45 -8.29 -3.95 10.44
C GLU A 45 -8.21 -3.64 8.93
N ASP A 46 -9.14 -2.81 8.41
CA ASP A 46 -9.04 -2.20 7.09
C ASP A 46 -8.06 -1.01 7.14
N TYR A 47 -6.79 -1.34 7.30
CA TYR A 47 -5.71 -0.33 7.34
C TYR A 47 -5.59 0.45 6.05
N PHE A 48 -6.02 -0.16 4.97
CA PHE A 48 -6.09 0.44 3.64
C PHE A 48 -7.09 1.59 3.60
N GLY A 49 -8.34 1.29 3.89
CA GLY A 49 -9.38 2.30 3.91
C GLY A 49 -9.14 3.37 4.97
N ALA A 50 -8.54 2.98 6.13
CA ALA A 50 -8.17 3.93 7.17
C ALA A 50 -7.08 4.91 6.70
N MET A 51 -6.02 4.41 6.03
CA MET A 51 -4.95 5.26 5.49
C MET A 51 -5.49 6.26 4.47
N ALA A 52 -6.31 5.78 3.53
CA ALA A 52 -6.91 6.63 2.50
C ALA A 52 -7.79 7.74 3.11
N ASP A 53 -8.58 7.41 4.12
CA ASP A 53 -9.43 8.39 4.80
C ASP A 53 -8.60 9.41 5.60
N PHE A 54 -7.53 9.00 6.30
CA PHE A 54 -6.62 9.94 6.95
C PHE A 54 -5.89 10.84 5.96
N ASP A 55 -5.42 10.32 4.84
CA ASP A 55 -4.77 11.10 3.78
C ASP A 55 -5.75 12.13 3.19
N TYR A 56 -7.01 11.73 2.98
CA TYR A 56 -8.04 12.64 2.48
C TYR A 56 -8.38 13.73 3.50
N ALA A 57 -8.53 13.36 4.78
CA ALA A 57 -8.79 14.32 5.86
C ALA A 57 -7.67 15.37 5.97
N ILE A 58 -6.39 14.94 5.88
CA ILE A 58 -5.23 15.85 5.89
C ILE A 58 -5.18 16.70 4.61
N GLY A 59 -5.65 16.17 3.48
CA GLY A 59 -5.81 16.95 2.24
C GLY A 59 -6.84 18.06 2.36
N LEU A 60 -7.92 17.84 3.12
CA LEU A 60 -8.95 18.83 3.41
C LEU A 60 -8.49 19.87 4.47
N ASP A 61 -7.79 19.40 5.49
CA ASP A 61 -7.30 20.20 6.60
C ASP A 61 -5.84 19.79 6.94
N PRO A 62 -4.85 20.46 6.32
CA PRO A 62 -3.44 20.14 6.53
C PRO A 62 -2.92 20.36 7.96
N GLU A 63 -3.63 21.14 8.78
CA GLU A 63 -3.28 21.39 10.18
C GLU A 63 -4.04 20.48 11.14
N ASN A 64 -4.79 19.51 10.66
CA ASN A 64 -5.54 18.60 11.50
C ASN A 64 -4.62 17.67 12.30
N VAL A 65 -4.48 17.99 13.57
CA VAL A 65 -3.62 17.26 14.52
C VAL A 65 -4.07 15.82 14.68
N THR A 66 -5.38 15.59 14.88
CA THR A 66 -5.95 14.25 15.08
C THR A 66 -5.72 13.34 13.88
N ALA A 67 -5.97 13.84 12.66
CA ALA A 67 -5.74 13.07 11.44
C ALA A 67 -4.26 12.67 11.28
N ARG A 68 -3.33 13.61 11.50
CA ARG A 68 -1.89 13.33 11.43
C ARG A 68 -1.43 12.37 12.51
N PHE A 69 -1.88 12.57 13.75
CA PHE A 69 -1.55 11.70 14.86
C PHE A 69 -2.00 10.27 14.60
N ASN A 70 -3.26 10.08 14.21
CA ASN A 70 -3.82 8.77 13.90
C ASN A 70 -3.12 8.11 12.71
N ARG A 71 -2.81 8.89 11.65
CA ARG A 71 -2.04 8.37 10.53
C ARG A 71 -0.63 7.94 10.96
N GLY A 72 0.00 8.70 11.86
CA GLY A 72 1.29 8.34 12.46
C GLY A 72 1.22 7.02 13.20
N LEU A 73 0.17 6.77 14.00
CA LEU A 73 -0.04 5.49 14.67
C LEU A 73 -0.27 4.34 13.68
N LEU A 74 -1.09 4.56 12.66
CA LEU A 74 -1.29 3.57 11.61
C LEU A 74 0.02 3.25 10.85
N ARG A 75 0.82 4.29 10.53
CA ARG A 75 2.15 4.11 9.93
C ARG A 75 3.12 3.35 10.84
N MET A 76 3.06 3.60 12.13
CA MET A 76 3.84 2.84 13.12
C MET A 76 3.42 1.37 13.14
N GLU A 77 2.13 1.08 13.12
CA GLU A 77 1.59 -0.31 13.07
C GLU A 77 2.04 -1.04 11.80
N VAL A 78 2.02 -0.37 10.64
CA VAL A 78 2.44 -0.96 9.37
C VAL A 78 3.95 -0.84 9.10
N GLN A 79 4.71 -0.29 10.07
CA GLN A 79 6.18 -0.15 10.05
C GLN A 79 6.73 0.86 9.03
N ASP A 80 5.95 1.81 8.62
CA ASP A 80 6.46 2.99 7.93
C ASP A 80 7.03 3.98 8.95
N VAL A 81 8.14 3.56 9.58
CA VAL A 81 8.74 4.25 10.74
C VAL A 81 9.12 5.69 10.41
N ASN A 82 9.71 5.94 9.25
CA ASN A 82 10.17 7.28 8.88
C ASN A 82 8.99 8.24 8.70
N LYS A 83 7.94 7.80 8.00
CA LYS A 83 6.73 8.62 7.80
C LYS A 83 5.92 8.79 9.08
N ALA A 84 5.93 7.81 9.96
CA ALA A 84 5.33 7.96 11.29
C ALA A 84 6.06 9.05 12.10
N ILE A 85 7.41 9.09 12.07
CA ILE A 85 8.20 10.15 12.71
C ILE A 85 7.89 11.52 12.10
N GLU A 86 7.72 11.61 10.78
CA GLU A 86 7.34 12.86 10.11
C GLU A 86 5.96 13.34 10.61
N ASP A 87 4.96 12.45 10.67
CA ASP A 87 3.63 12.78 11.17
C ASP A 87 3.67 13.23 12.63
N PHE A 88 4.31 12.48 13.53
CA PHE A 88 4.44 12.90 14.92
C PHE A 88 5.25 14.18 15.09
N THR A 89 6.25 14.42 14.24
CA THR A 89 7.01 15.67 14.27
C THR A 89 6.14 16.85 13.83
N ALA A 90 5.30 16.68 12.82
CA ALA A 90 4.34 17.68 12.40
C ALA A 90 3.31 17.97 13.53
N VAL A 91 2.78 16.93 14.18
CA VAL A 91 1.89 17.10 15.35
C VAL A 91 2.58 17.90 16.46
N ILE A 92 3.83 17.55 16.82
CA ILE A 92 4.60 18.27 17.87
C ILE A 92 4.92 19.73 17.47
N SER A 93 5.05 20.01 16.17
CA SER A 93 5.26 21.39 15.71
C SER A 93 4.00 22.25 15.83
N MET A 94 2.82 21.65 15.67
CA MET A 94 1.51 22.32 15.88
C MET A 94 1.11 22.38 17.36
N GLU A 95 1.36 21.30 18.09
CA GLU A 95 1.07 21.16 19.52
C GLU A 95 2.32 20.66 20.27
N PRO A 96 3.19 21.57 20.74
CA PRO A 96 4.44 21.20 21.43
C PRO A 96 4.26 20.34 22.69
N ASP A 97 3.11 20.47 23.34
CA ASP A 97 2.75 19.74 24.55
C ASP A 97 1.95 18.44 24.30
N ASN A 98 1.88 18.01 23.05
CA ASN A 98 1.22 16.75 22.69
C ASN A 98 2.11 15.56 23.11
N ASP A 99 1.92 15.13 24.34
CA ASP A 99 2.66 14.03 24.99
C ASP A 99 2.51 12.69 24.26
N LYS A 100 1.36 12.44 23.63
CA LYS A 100 1.12 11.22 22.84
C LYS A 100 2.05 11.16 21.63
N ALA A 101 2.14 12.25 20.87
CA ALA A 101 3.02 12.33 19.72
C ALA A 101 4.50 12.25 20.12
N VAL A 102 4.88 12.91 21.22
CA VAL A 102 6.26 12.86 21.76
C VAL A 102 6.61 11.43 22.19
N TYR A 103 5.72 10.75 22.91
CA TYR A 103 5.94 9.36 23.34
C TYR A 103 6.12 8.41 22.14
N ASN A 104 5.20 8.43 21.20
CA ASN A 104 5.25 7.52 20.05
C ASN A 104 6.48 7.80 19.18
N ARG A 105 6.89 9.06 19.01
CA ARG A 105 8.14 9.41 18.33
C ARG A 105 9.38 8.91 19.07
N ALA A 106 9.39 8.97 20.41
CA ALA A 106 10.47 8.41 21.22
C ALA A 106 10.64 6.90 21.00
N VAL A 107 9.53 6.15 20.96
CA VAL A 107 9.53 4.70 20.68
C VAL A 107 10.13 4.43 19.29
N LEU A 108 9.75 5.20 18.28
CA LEU A 108 10.28 5.04 16.92
C LEU A 108 11.77 5.42 16.83
N TYR A 109 12.22 6.48 17.51
CA TYR A 109 13.64 6.81 17.58
C TYR A 109 14.45 5.70 18.28
N GLN A 110 13.90 5.08 19.32
CA GLN A 110 14.53 3.93 19.97
C GLN A 110 14.64 2.74 18.98
N GLN A 111 13.59 2.44 18.23
CA GLN A 111 13.58 1.40 17.21
C GLN A 111 14.65 1.64 16.12
N LEU A 112 14.83 2.88 15.69
CA LEU A 112 15.86 3.29 14.73
C LEU A 112 17.27 3.44 15.36
N ARG A 113 17.45 3.06 16.63
CA ARG A 113 18.69 3.22 17.39
C ARG A 113 19.18 4.68 17.48
N GLN A 114 18.29 5.65 17.28
CA GLN A 114 18.56 7.08 17.47
C GLN A 114 18.38 7.46 18.96
N TYR A 115 19.11 6.78 19.82
CA TYR A 115 18.91 6.81 21.26
C TYR A 115 18.96 8.20 21.88
N ARG A 116 19.81 9.12 21.39
CA ARG A 116 19.86 10.50 21.90
C ARG A 116 18.53 11.23 21.72
N LYS A 117 17.89 11.06 20.55
CA LYS A 117 16.60 11.68 20.27
C LYS A 117 15.49 11.02 21.11
N ALA A 118 15.53 9.68 21.21
CA ALA A 118 14.58 8.95 22.04
C ALA A 118 14.64 9.40 23.51
N ILE A 119 15.85 9.54 24.09
CA ILE A 119 16.04 10.01 25.46
C ILE A 119 15.43 11.41 25.64
N ALA A 120 15.69 12.34 24.73
CA ALA A 120 15.17 13.70 24.81
C ALA A 120 13.63 13.76 24.78
N ASP A 121 12.99 12.90 23.97
CA ASP A 121 11.53 12.80 23.93
C ASP A 121 11.00 12.08 25.19
N TYR A 122 11.63 10.98 25.65
CA TYR A 122 11.25 10.34 26.92
C TYR A 122 11.39 11.31 28.11
N ASP A 123 12.41 12.17 28.15
CA ASP A 123 12.58 13.17 29.20
C ASP A 123 11.37 14.10 29.31
N LYS A 124 10.83 14.55 28.18
CA LYS A 124 9.63 15.39 28.13
C LYS A 124 8.41 14.65 28.71
N VAL A 125 8.19 13.40 28.29
CA VAL A 125 7.03 12.61 28.77
C VAL A 125 7.17 12.27 30.24
N ILE A 126 8.38 11.96 30.74
CA ILE A 126 8.66 11.74 32.16
C ILE A 126 8.39 12.99 32.96
N GLY A 127 8.69 14.17 32.42
CA GLY A 127 8.38 15.46 33.09
C GLY A 127 6.90 15.61 33.39
N LYS A 128 6.02 15.12 32.51
CA LYS A 128 4.57 15.17 32.67
C LYS A 128 4.02 13.99 33.49
N TYR A 129 4.59 12.80 33.30
CA TYR A 129 4.16 11.56 33.93
C TYR A 129 5.29 10.89 34.72
N PRO A 130 5.77 11.51 35.84
CA PRO A 130 6.92 10.99 36.57
C PRO A 130 6.69 9.68 37.31
N TYR A 131 5.47 9.23 37.39
CA TYR A 131 5.07 7.97 38.04
C TYR A 131 5.01 6.78 37.07
N LEU A 132 5.16 6.97 35.76
CA LEU A 132 5.12 5.87 34.78
C LEU A 132 6.45 5.12 34.74
N SER A 133 6.48 3.92 35.35
CA SER A 133 7.67 3.06 35.40
C SER A 133 8.20 2.67 34.03
N ALA A 134 7.32 2.45 33.04
CA ALA A 134 7.67 2.08 31.67
C ALA A 134 8.55 3.10 30.96
N LEU A 135 8.36 4.40 31.22
CA LEU A 135 9.17 5.47 30.62
C LEU A 135 10.61 5.46 31.08
N TYR A 136 10.83 5.25 32.40
CA TYR A 136 12.18 5.12 32.96
C TYR A 136 12.86 3.86 32.42
N PHE A 137 12.13 2.76 32.29
CA PHE A 137 12.68 1.53 31.72
C PHE A 137 13.15 1.76 30.28
N ALA A 138 12.29 2.32 29.42
CA ALA A 138 12.61 2.60 28.02
C ALA A 138 13.80 3.58 27.87
N ARG A 139 13.82 4.66 28.68
CA ARG A 139 14.95 5.61 28.69
C ARG A 139 16.22 4.95 29.20
N GLY A 140 16.15 4.10 30.20
CA GLY A 140 17.28 3.35 30.77
C GLY A 140 17.89 2.42 29.71
N GLU A 141 17.06 1.71 28.93
CA GLU A 141 17.52 0.91 27.78
C GLU A 141 18.28 1.76 26.77
N CYS A 142 17.73 2.93 26.38
CA CYS A 142 18.39 3.84 25.46
C CYS A 142 19.77 4.32 25.99
N LYS A 143 19.88 4.67 27.28
CA LYS A 143 21.14 5.09 27.90
C LYS A 143 22.17 3.95 27.90
N ARG A 144 21.74 2.76 28.24
CA ARG A 144 22.61 1.56 28.22
C ARG A 144 23.14 1.26 26.82
N MET A 145 22.27 1.35 25.81
CA MET A 145 22.67 1.14 24.42
C MET A 145 23.64 2.22 23.90
N MET A 146 23.71 3.38 24.54
CA MET A 146 24.69 4.42 24.29
C MET A 146 25.98 4.28 25.10
N GLY A 147 26.08 3.28 25.97
CA GLY A 147 27.23 3.07 26.86
C GLY A 147 27.14 3.77 28.22
N ASP A 148 26.06 4.55 28.47
CA ASP A 148 25.83 5.13 29.81
C ASP A 148 25.21 4.12 30.75
N MET A 149 26.03 3.15 31.21
CA MET A 149 25.60 2.06 32.08
C MET A 149 25.08 2.60 33.43
N LYS A 150 25.74 3.61 34.00
CA LYS A 150 25.34 4.22 35.29
C LYS A 150 24.01 4.97 35.18
N GLY A 151 23.79 5.68 34.06
CA GLY A 151 22.54 6.38 33.80
C GLY A 151 21.39 5.40 33.54
N GLY A 152 21.65 4.31 32.81
CA GLY A 152 20.70 3.22 32.60
C GLY A 152 20.30 2.53 33.90
N GLU A 153 21.28 2.20 34.78
CA GLU A 153 21.00 1.55 36.05
C GLU A 153 20.18 2.46 36.99
N ARG A 154 20.46 3.77 37.02
CA ARG A 154 19.63 4.73 37.77
C ARG A 154 18.18 4.73 37.28
N ASP A 155 17.96 4.73 35.99
CA ASP A 155 16.61 4.68 35.41
C ASP A 155 15.91 3.36 35.70
N TYR A 156 16.59 2.22 35.66
CA TYR A 156 16.01 0.92 36.06
C TYR A 156 15.64 0.87 37.56
N ASN A 157 16.46 1.44 38.41
CA ASN A 157 16.14 1.51 39.82
C ASN A 157 14.92 2.42 40.06
N LYS A 158 14.82 3.53 39.31
CA LYS A 158 13.65 4.42 39.34
C LYS A 158 12.39 3.75 38.83
N SER A 159 12.50 3.00 37.72
CA SER A 159 11.38 2.19 37.19
C SER A 159 10.85 1.22 38.25
N ARG A 160 11.73 0.45 38.91
CA ARG A 160 11.34 -0.49 39.99
C ARG A 160 10.73 0.23 41.18
N GLU A 161 11.26 1.39 41.57
CA GLU A 161 10.68 2.20 42.64
C GLU A 161 9.24 2.64 42.30
N MET A 162 9.00 3.11 41.08
CA MET A 162 7.66 3.54 40.64
C MET A 162 6.69 2.39 40.60
N GLN A 163 7.13 1.23 40.11
CA GLN A 163 6.31 0.01 40.08
C GLN A 163 5.92 -0.42 41.51
N ARG A 164 6.87 -0.47 42.43
CA ARG A 164 6.59 -0.80 43.85
C ARG A 164 5.61 0.18 44.49
N ARG A 165 5.81 1.50 44.28
CA ARG A 165 4.88 2.54 44.77
C ARG A 165 3.46 2.35 44.22
N HIS A 166 3.34 1.98 42.95
CA HIS A 166 2.05 1.71 42.37
C HIS A 166 1.37 0.48 42.98
N GLU A 167 2.12 -0.62 43.19
CA GLU A 167 1.61 -1.82 43.85
C GLU A 167 1.18 -1.56 45.31
N GLU A 168 2.02 -0.85 46.09
CA GLU A 168 1.69 -0.46 47.47
C GLU A 168 0.40 0.40 47.51
N ARG A 169 0.25 1.34 46.56
CA ARG A 169 -0.94 2.19 46.48
C ARG A 169 -2.19 1.39 46.07
N ARG A 170 -2.08 0.44 45.14
CA ARG A 170 -3.21 -0.45 44.79
C ARG A 170 -3.73 -1.22 46.00
N HIS A 171 -2.85 -1.69 46.87
CA HIS A 171 -3.24 -2.36 48.11
C HIS A 171 -3.96 -1.40 49.06
N ILE A 172 -3.45 -0.16 49.21
CA ILE A 172 -4.07 0.86 50.07
C ILE A 172 -5.47 1.23 49.56
N VAL A 173 -5.61 1.45 48.25
CA VAL A 173 -6.90 1.85 47.63
C VAL A 173 -7.92 0.72 47.66
N ALA A 174 -7.48 -0.54 47.63
CA ALA A 174 -8.38 -1.69 47.77
C ALA A 174 -9.04 -1.78 49.15
N ASP A 175 -8.41 -1.25 50.19
CA ASP A 175 -8.87 -1.27 51.58
C ASP A 175 -9.70 0.02 51.95
N ILE A 176 -9.83 0.99 51.02
CA ILE A 176 -10.58 2.23 51.27
C ILE A 176 -12.02 2.12 50.81
N ASP A 177 -12.97 2.62 51.63
CA ASP A 177 -14.39 2.69 51.34
C ASP A 177 -14.68 3.51 50.04
N ASP A 178 -15.61 3.05 49.20
CA ASP A 178 -15.88 3.58 47.84
C ASP A 178 -16.10 5.11 47.81
N LYS A 179 -16.53 5.71 48.89
CA LYS A 179 -16.78 7.17 49.00
C LYS A 179 -15.51 8.03 49.10
N ARG A 180 -14.34 7.47 49.28
CA ARG A 180 -13.04 8.17 49.40
C ARG A 180 -12.05 7.84 48.28
N LYS A 181 -12.43 7.03 47.31
CA LYS A 181 -11.55 6.62 46.22
C LYS A 181 -11.18 7.80 45.30
N ASP A 182 -12.09 8.76 45.15
CA ASP A 182 -11.85 9.96 44.30
C ASP A 182 -10.75 10.89 44.85
N ASP A 183 -10.56 10.94 46.16
CA ASP A 183 -9.51 11.77 46.80
C ASP A 183 -8.09 11.21 46.59
N TYR A 184 -7.96 9.97 46.13
CA TYR A 184 -6.66 9.29 45.92
C TYR A 184 -6.40 8.96 44.44
N ALA A 185 -7.20 9.47 43.51
CA ALA A 185 -7.16 9.18 42.10
C ALA A 185 -5.98 9.87 41.39
N GLU A 186 -4.76 9.31 41.54
CA GLU A 186 -3.82 9.41 40.43
C GLU A 186 -4.30 8.50 39.31
N GLU A 187 -4.22 9.01 38.05
CA GLU A 187 -4.56 8.18 36.89
C GLU A 187 -3.77 6.86 36.92
N ASN A 188 -4.47 5.75 36.66
CA ASN A 188 -3.84 4.44 36.63
C ASN A 188 -2.75 4.43 35.52
N PRO A 189 -1.48 4.06 35.82
CA PRO A 189 -0.41 4.02 34.83
C PRO A 189 -0.77 3.22 33.56
N GLU A 190 -1.55 2.15 33.66
CA GLU A 190 -1.99 1.34 32.53
C GLU A 190 -2.93 2.11 31.62
N ASP A 191 -3.85 2.90 32.16
CA ASP A 191 -4.80 3.72 31.38
C ASP A 191 -4.09 4.87 30.69
N VAL A 192 -3.09 5.50 31.34
CA VAL A 192 -2.27 6.53 30.73
C VAL A 192 -1.46 5.96 29.57
N MET A 193 -0.80 4.81 29.75
CA MET A 193 -0.05 4.16 28.67
C MET A 193 -0.95 3.78 27.50
N LYS A 194 -2.16 3.28 27.77
CA LYS A 194 -3.15 2.99 26.73
C LYS A 194 -3.56 4.27 25.98
N ARG A 195 -3.79 5.37 26.70
CA ARG A 195 -4.14 6.66 26.09
C ARG A 195 -3.00 7.21 25.21
N LEU A 196 -1.74 7.04 25.62
CA LEU A 196 -0.59 7.48 24.82
C LEU A 196 -0.46 6.76 23.47
N THR A 197 -0.99 5.55 23.36
CA THR A 197 -0.84 4.68 22.19
C THR A 197 -2.13 4.44 21.39
N SER A 198 -3.26 5.04 21.78
CA SER A 198 -4.55 4.83 21.11
C SER A 198 -4.88 5.94 20.11
N LEU A 199 -5.60 5.54 19.04
CA LEU A 199 -6.16 6.50 18.08
C LEU A 199 -7.20 7.41 18.74
N GLU A 200 -7.35 8.58 18.16
CA GLU A 200 -8.33 9.60 18.59
C GLU A 200 -9.50 9.69 17.62
N THR A 201 -10.70 9.93 18.16
CA THR A 201 -11.88 10.30 17.38
C THR A 201 -12.10 11.81 17.45
N VAL A 202 -12.72 12.37 16.41
CA VAL A 202 -13.14 13.77 16.41
C VAL A 202 -14.56 13.85 16.93
N ASP A 203 -14.70 14.04 18.24
CA ASP A 203 -15.99 14.33 18.85
C ASP A 203 -15.89 15.51 19.81
N GLU A 204 -16.64 16.55 19.55
CA GLU A 204 -16.53 17.81 20.28
C GLU A 204 -17.10 17.78 21.71
N LYS A 205 -17.70 16.71 22.21
CA LYS A 205 -18.42 16.81 23.51
C LYS A 205 -18.61 15.57 24.39
N HIS A 206 -18.08 14.41 24.13
CA HIS A 206 -18.23 13.29 25.08
C HIS A 206 -16.99 12.42 25.17
N ASP A 207 -16.41 12.34 26.37
CA ASP A 207 -15.50 11.28 26.81
C ASP A 207 -16.23 9.92 26.74
N VAL A 208 -16.31 9.34 25.55
CA VAL A 208 -16.75 7.95 25.39
C VAL A 208 -15.51 7.07 25.57
N LYS A 209 -15.36 6.52 26.74
CA LYS A 209 -14.36 5.45 26.98
C LYS A 209 -14.71 4.27 26.09
N PRO A 210 -13.91 3.90 25.09
CA PRO A 210 -14.18 2.71 24.31
C PRO A 210 -13.78 1.48 25.14
N GLU A 211 -14.73 0.84 25.78
CA GLU A 211 -14.57 -0.54 26.27
C GLU A 211 -14.71 -1.49 25.10
N TYR A 212 -13.59 -1.85 24.45
CA TYR A 212 -13.54 -2.92 23.47
C TYR A 212 -13.16 -4.23 24.14
N ASP A 213 -14.09 -5.18 24.12
CA ASP A 213 -13.83 -6.55 24.48
C ASP A 213 -12.84 -7.16 23.46
N ASN A 214 -11.68 -7.61 23.95
CA ASN A 214 -10.62 -8.28 23.16
C ASN A 214 -11.09 -9.52 22.37
N LYS A 215 -12.38 -9.87 22.50
CA LYS A 215 -13.00 -11.06 21.90
C LYS A 215 -13.12 -10.98 20.37
N TYR A 216 -12.99 -9.79 19.78
CA TYR A 216 -13.13 -9.56 18.33
C TYR A 216 -11.79 -9.29 17.62
N ARG A 217 -10.69 -9.19 18.35
CA ARG A 217 -9.35 -9.12 17.72
C ARG A 217 -9.08 -10.43 17.00
N GLY A 218 -9.16 -10.39 15.68
CA GLY A 218 -8.64 -11.47 14.83
C GLY A 218 -9.64 -12.32 14.07
N LYS A 219 -10.94 -11.97 13.97
CA LYS A 219 -11.93 -12.80 13.25
C LYS A 219 -12.27 -12.34 11.83
N ILE A 220 -11.83 -11.16 11.40
CA ILE A 220 -12.06 -10.66 10.03
C ILE A 220 -10.71 -10.30 9.40
N GLN A 221 -9.81 -11.26 9.39
CA GLN A 221 -8.64 -11.18 8.53
C GLN A 221 -8.75 -12.34 7.55
N ASN A 222 -8.94 -12.01 6.28
CA ASN A 222 -8.72 -12.96 5.21
C ASN A 222 -7.20 -13.20 5.13
N TYR A 223 -6.66 -14.03 6.05
CA TYR A 223 -5.25 -14.45 6.07
C TYR A 223 -4.86 -15.24 4.83
N ASP A 224 -5.85 -15.72 4.09
CA ASP A 224 -5.68 -16.55 2.90
C ASP A 224 -5.70 -15.76 1.58
N ILE A 225 -5.65 -14.41 1.61
CA ILE A 225 -5.42 -13.68 0.38
C ILE A 225 -4.03 -14.07 -0.12
N PRO A 226 -3.93 -14.78 -1.25
CA PRO A 226 -2.63 -15.19 -1.78
C PRO A 226 -1.80 -13.92 -2.07
N VAL A 227 -0.53 -13.94 -1.65
CA VAL A 227 0.41 -12.89 -2.01
C VAL A 227 0.58 -12.92 -3.52
N ARG A 228 0.03 -11.91 -4.20
CA ARG A 228 0.12 -11.77 -5.66
C ARG A 228 0.91 -10.51 -5.97
N VAL A 229 1.74 -10.61 -6.99
CA VAL A 229 2.36 -9.43 -7.61
C VAL A 229 1.28 -8.59 -8.30
N GLU A 230 1.49 -7.28 -8.37
CA GLU A 230 0.66 -6.39 -9.19
C GLU A 230 0.72 -6.84 -10.65
N ASP A 231 -0.42 -6.80 -11.32
CA ASP A 231 -0.57 -7.32 -12.68
C ASP A 231 0.25 -6.52 -13.71
N SER A 232 0.59 -7.21 -14.81
CA SER A 232 1.29 -6.63 -15.95
C SER A 232 0.45 -5.55 -16.63
N TYR A 233 1.11 -4.48 -17.09
CA TYR A 233 0.47 -3.40 -17.82
C TYR A 233 0.18 -3.79 -19.27
N VAL A 234 -0.96 -3.37 -19.77
CA VAL A 234 -1.37 -3.53 -21.16
C VAL A 234 -1.91 -2.22 -21.74
N LEU A 235 -1.91 -2.09 -23.04
CA LEU A 235 -2.65 -1.03 -23.71
C LEU A 235 -4.12 -1.40 -23.86
N SER A 236 -5.01 -0.45 -23.53
CA SER A 236 -6.45 -0.61 -23.53
C SER A 236 -7.13 0.67 -24.03
N TYR A 237 -8.33 0.55 -24.57
CA TYR A 237 -9.21 1.70 -24.83
C TYR A 237 -9.93 2.20 -23.57
N TYR A 238 -9.77 1.52 -22.45
CA TYR A 238 -10.40 1.84 -21.17
C TYR A 238 -9.34 2.25 -20.15
N ASP A 239 -9.57 3.39 -19.51
CA ASP A 239 -8.68 3.89 -18.46
C ASP A 239 -8.89 3.12 -17.15
N ARG A 240 -7.89 3.18 -16.29
CA ARG A 240 -7.99 2.65 -14.93
C ARG A 240 -8.88 3.58 -14.10
N THR A 241 -10.10 3.16 -13.82
CA THR A 241 -10.99 3.87 -12.90
C THR A 241 -10.66 3.51 -11.45
N THR A 242 -9.55 4.01 -10.91
CA THR A 242 -9.32 4.01 -9.47
C THR A 242 -9.22 5.45 -9.00
N GLU A 243 -10.11 5.84 -8.08
CA GLU A 243 -10.24 7.20 -7.54
C GLU A 243 -8.97 7.75 -6.87
N LEU A 244 -7.94 6.94 -6.66
CA LEU A 244 -6.74 7.27 -5.88
C LEU A 244 -5.47 7.52 -6.70
N ARG A 245 -5.49 7.37 -8.01
CA ARG A 245 -4.34 7.62 -8.88
C ARG A 245 -4.75 8.39 -10.14
N THR A 246 -4.51 9.68 -10.12
CA THR A 246 -4.77 10.60 -11.24
C THR A 246 -3.57 10.75 -12.18
N ASP A 247 -2.38 10.25 -11.80
CA ASP A 247 -1.17 10.50 -12.57
C ASP A 247 -0.77 9.29 -13.41
N ALA A 248 -1.31 9.25 -14.64
CA ALA A 248 -0.73 8.41 -15.68
C ALA A 248 0.70 8.91 -15.97
N PHE A 249 1.69 8.03 -15.79
CA PHE A 249 3.07 8.36 -16.15
C PHE A 249 3.14 8.66 -17.65
N TYR A 250 3.63 9.85 -18.00
CA TYR A 250 3.81 10.27 -19.38
C TYR A 250 4.71 9.28 -20.13
N GLN A 251 4.17 8.69 -21.18
CA GLN A 251 4.89 7.83 -22.13
C GLN A 251 4.90 8.51 -23.48
N LYS A 252 6.07 8.98 -23.88
CA LYS A 252 6.25 9.76 -25.11
C LYS A 252 5.66 9.02 -26.33
N GLU A 253 5.98 7.75 -26.48
CA GLU A 253 5.55 6.96 -27.64
C GLU A 253 4.03 6.76 -27.68
N LEU A 254 3.39 6.61 -26.53
CA LEU A 254 1.94 6.47 -26.43
C LEU A 254 1.25 7.80 -26.68
N ASP A 255 1.80 8.90 -26.17
CA ASP A 255 1.25 10.23 -26.36
C ASP A 255 1.40 10.68 -27.82
N GLU A 256 2.55 10.44 -28.45
CA GLU A 256 2.75 10.68 -29.88
C GLU A 256 1.77 9.88 -30.74
N LEU A 257 1.55 8.60 -30.40
CA LEU A 257 0.58 7.74 -31.11
C LEU A 257 -0.85 8.26 -30.95
N ASN A 258 -1.26 8.61 -29.73
CA ASN A 258 -2.58 9.17 -29.45
C ASN A 258 -2.80 10.54 -30.12
N SER A 259 -1.75 11.36 -30.22
CA SER A 259 -1.80 12.68 -30.84
C SER A 259 -1.80 12.61 -32.36
N SER A 260 -1.33 11.50 -32.95
CA SER A 260 -1.25 11.32 -34.39
C SER A 260 -2.63 11.18 -35.07
N LEU A 261 -3.68 10.88 -34.29
CA LEU A 261 -5.05 10.61 -34.76
C LEU A 261 -5.16 9.44 -35.77
N TYR A 262 -4.12 8.60 -35.88
CA TYR A 262 -4.17 7.39 -36.73
C TYR A 262 -5.04 6.30 -36.15
N LEU A 263 -5.20 6.27 -34.82
CA LEU A 263 -6.14 5.40 -34.14
C LEU A 263 -7.49 6.09 -33.95
N ARG A 264 -8.56 5.33 -34.07
CA ARG A 264 -9.91 5.87 -33.92
C ARG A 264 -10.24 6.28 -32.49
N ASP A 265 -9.72 5.53 -31.51
CA ASP A 265 -9.91 5.79 -30.09
C ASP A 265 -8.56 5.96 -29.39
N ARG A 266 -8.55 6.73 -28.31
CA ARG A 266 -7.37 6.93 -27.49
C ARG A 266 -7.02 5.67 -26.71
N LEU A 267 -5.73 5.39 -26.57
CA LEU A 267 -5.18 4.28 -25.80
C LEU A 267 -4.67 4.75 -24.42
N PHE A 268 -4.85 3.90 -23.45
CA PHE A 268 -4.39 4.07 -22.07
C PHE A 268 -3.49 2.89 -21.67
N MET A 269 -2.51 3.17 -20.82
CA MET A 269 -1.69 2.14 -20.21
C MET A 269 -2.31 1.73 -18.86
N THR A 270 -2.75 0.49 -18.72
CA THR A 270 -3.46 0.02 -17.53
C THR A 270 -3.01 -1.38 -17.10
N ASN A 271 -3.03 -1.66 -15.79
CA ASN A 271 -2.89 -3.01 -15.24
C ASN A 271 -4.19 -3.50 -14.57
N ALA A 272 -5.28 -2.77 -14.76
CA ALA A 272 -6.60 -3.19 -14.29
C ALA A 272 -7.32 -3.99 -15.37
N GLU A 273 -7.86 -5.16 -15.00
CA GLU A 273 -8.74 -5.93 -15.91
C GLU A 273 -10.08 -5.19 -16.06
N HIS A 274 -10.38 -4.76 -17.29
CA HIS A 274 -11.69 -4.24 -17.65
C HIS A 274 -12.52 -5.37 -18.24
N LYS A 275 -13.63 -5.74 -17.57
CA LYS A 275 -14.59 -6.71 -18.09
C LYS A 275 -15.53 -6.00 -19.05
N LEU A 276 -15.37 -6.29 -20.34
CA LEU A 276 -16.21 -5.72 -21.37
C LEU A 276 -17.69 -6.09 -21.18
N ILE A 277 -18.56 -5.10 -21.25
CA ILE A 277 -19.99 -5.30 -21.39
C ILE A 277 -20.34 -5.56 -22.86
N GLU A 278 -21.56 -6.05 -23.15
CA GLU A 278 -22.00 -6.45 -24.50
C GLU A 278 -21.80 -5.35 -25.55
N GLN A 279 -22.15 -4.12 -25.23
CA GLN A 279 -21.96 -2.95 -26.13
C GLN A 279 -20.48 -2.66 -26.42
N GLU A 280 -19.60 -2.84 -25.44
CA GLU A 280 -18.16 -2.66 -25.61
C GLU A 280 -17.55 -3.78 -26.45
N ILE A 281 -18.03 -5.01 -26.30
CA ILE A 281 -17.65 -6.14 -27.15
C ILE A 281 -18.04 -5.87 -28.62
N GLU A 282 -19.25 -5.39 -28.84
CA GLU A 282 -19.73 -5.04 -30.20
C GLU A 282 -18.87 -3.92 -30.80
N LYS A 283 -18.54 -2.89 -30.01
CA LYS A 283 -17.61 -1.83 -30.42
C LYS A 283 -16.24 -2.37 -30.85
N GLN A 284 -15.69 -3.37 -30.14
CA GLN A 284 -14.41 -3.97 -30.55
C GLN A 284 -14.54 -4.71 -31.89
N PHE A 285 -15.63 -5.42 -32.14
CA PHE A 285 -15.87 -6.04 -33.45
C PHE A 285 -16.06 -5.00 -34.55
N GLU A 286 -16.67 -3.86 -34.29
CA GLU A 286 -16.75 -2.75 -35.25
C GLU A 286 -15.36 -2.20 -35.57
N LEU A 287 -14.49 -2.00 -34.58
CA LEU A 287 -13.10 -1.56 -34.79
C LEU A 287 -12.32 -2.60 -35.61
N ILE A 288 -12.48 -3.89 -35.34
CA ILE A 288 -11.86 -4.96 -36.11
C ILE A 288 -12.32 -4.89 -37.57
N ARG A 289 -13.64 -4.73 -37.84
CA ARG A 289 -14.17 -4.56 -39.20
C ARG A 289 -13.61 -3.32 -39.88
N HIS A 290 -13.54 -2.20 -39.16
CA HIS A 290 -12.99 -0.94 -39.67
C HIS A 290 -11.53 -1.09 -40.09
N TYR A 291 -10.65 -1.57 -39.24
CA TYR A 291 -9.23 -1.77 -39.60
C TYR A 291 -9.07 -2.84 -40.69
N THR A 292 -9.91 -3.87 -40.70
CA THR A 292 -9.90 -4.86 -41.80
C THR A 292 -10.23 -4.25 -43.15
N ALA A 293 -11.20 -3.33 -43.19
CA ALA A 293 -11.51 -2.60 -44.40
C ALA A 293 -10.35 -1.71 -44.86
N LEU A 294 -9.69 -0.98 -43.94
CA LEU A 294 -8.50 -0.19 -44.24
C LEU A 294 -7.38 -1.05 -44.83
N LEU A 295 -7.09 -2.18 -44.22
CA LEU A 295 -6.03 -3.11 -44.65
C LEU A 295 -6.31 -3.80 -45.97
N ASN A 296 -7.59 -3.94 -46.37
CA ASN A 296 -8.00 -4.53 -47.67
C ASN A 296 -8.02 -3.50 -48.79
N ASN A 297 -8.37 -2.25 -48.52
CA ASN A 297 -8.67 -1.22 -49.53
C ASN A 297 -7.62 -0.13 -49.68
N GLY A 298 -6.56 -0.12 -48.82
CA GLY A 298 -5.57 0.93 -48.80
C GLY A 298 -4.12 0.43 -48.70
N ASP A 299 -3.20 1.39 -48.54
CA ASP A 299 -1.83 1.09 -48.19
C ASP A 299 -1.77 0.47 -46.81
N LYS A 300 -1.18 -0.70 -46.71
CA LYS A 300 -1.05 -1.42 -45.42
C LYS A 300 -0.09 -0.70 -44.49
N ARG A 301 -0.63 0.02 -43.51
CA ARG A 301 0.17 0.75 -42.54
C ARG A 301 0.35 -0.08 -41.27
N ALA A 302 1.51 0.02 -40.63
CA ALA A 302 1.81 -0.65 -39.36
C ALA A 302 0.80 -0.30 -38.26
N VAL A 303 0.31 0.95 -38.23
CA VAL A 303 -0.63 1.44 -37.23
C VAL A 303 -2.02 0.82 -37.38
N ASP A 304 -2.45 0.46 -38.60
CA ASP A 304 -3.76 -0.18 -38.83
C ASP A 304 -3.76 -1.63 -38.33
N TYR A 305 -2.67 -2.37 -38.58
CA TYR A 305 -2.45 -3.67 -37.94
C TYR A 305 -2.40 -3.57 -36.43
N PHE A 306 -1.69 -2.57 -35.89
CA PHE A 306 -1.58 -2.34 -34.46
C PHE A 306 -2.95 -2.04 -33.82
N GLY A 307 -3.75 -1.14 -34.41
CA GLY A 307 -5.10 -0.82 -33.92
C GLY A 307 -6.04 -2.03 -33.92
N ARG A 308 -5.98 -2.85 -35.00
CA ARG A 308 -6.76 -4.10 -35.04
C ARG A 308 -6.31 -5.11 -33.99
N ALA A 309 -5.00 -5.22 -33.77
CA ALA A 309 -4.44 -6.09 -32.74
C ALA A 309 -4.89 -5.71 -31.33
N ILE A 310 -4.95 -4.42 -30.99
CA ILE A 310 -5.48 -3.97 -29.68
C ILE A 310 -6.94 -4.45 -29.52
N SER A 311 -7.78 -4.29 -30.54
CA SER A 311 -9.17 -4.77 -30.48
C SER A 311 -9.25 -6.30 -30.34
N TYR A 312 -8.36 -7.06 -31.00
CA TYR A 312 -8.26 -8.50 -30.80
C TYR A 312 -7.82 -8.87 -29.37
N MET A 313 -6.88 -8.11 -28.77
CA MET A 313 -6.48 -8.27 -27.38
C MET A 313 -7.68 -8.11 -26.43
N MET A 314 -8.50 -7.08 -26.65
CA MET A 314 -9.67 -6.79 -25.83
C MET A 314 -10.71 -7.93 -25.86
N VAL A 315 -10.91 -8.57 -27.00
CA VAL A 315 -11.81 -9.74 -27.13
C VAL A 315 -11.09 -11.08 -26.88
N LYS A 316 -9.88 -11.05 -26.33
CA LYS A 316 -9.04 -12.21 -25.95
C LYS A 316 -8.69 -13.14 -27.13
N ASN A 317 -8.72 -12.63 -28.37
CA ASN A 317 -8.24 -13.33 -29.56
C ASN A 317 -6.73 -13.07 -29.76
N TYR A 318 -5.92 -13.72 -28.92
CA TYR A 318 -4.47 -13.48 -28.88
C TYR A 318 -3.74 -13.94 -30.14
N ASP A 319 -4.21 -15.01 -30.80
CA ASP A 319 -3.60 -15.51 -32.04
C ASP A 319 -3.64 -14.47 -33.16
N SER A 320 -4.82 -13.89 -33.40
CA SER A 320 -5.01 -12.84 -34.39
C SER A 320 -4.24 -11.56 -34.00
N ALA A 321 -4.19 -11.20 -32.70
CA ALA A 321 -3.43 -10.08 -32.23
C ALA A 321 -1.92 -10.24 -32.49
N ILE A 322 -1.34 -11.41 -32.20
CA ILE A 322 0.08 -11.72 -32.43
C ILE A 322 0.42 -11.68 -33.92
N GLN A 323 -0.48 -12.20 -34.75
CA GLN A 323 -0.30 -12.15 -36.21
C GLN A 323 -0.25 -10.72 -36.72
N ASP A 324 -1.21 -9.89 -36.34
CA ASP A 324 -1.25 -8.49 -36.73
C ASP A 324 -0.05 -7.69 -36.22
N LEU A 325 0.34 -7.91 -34.96
CA LEU A 325 1.54 -7.26 -34.39
C LEU A 325 2.81 -7.70 -35.07
N SER A 326 2.89 -8.95 -35.55
CA SER A 326 4.01 -9.43 -36.33
C SER A 326 4.09 -8.74 -37.70
N GLU A 327 2.98 -8.46 -38.35
CA GLU A 327 2.94 -7.65 -39.57
C GLU A 327 3.27 -6.18 -39.29
N ALA A 328 2.75 -5.61 -38.19
CA ALA A 328 3.06 -4.23 -37.78
C ALA A 328 4.55 -4.01 -37.58
N VAL A 329 5.28 -4.92 -36.88
CA VAL A 329 6.72 -4.78 -36.66
C VAL A 329 7.57 -5.08 -37.91
N LYS A 330 7.07 -5.87 -38.87
CA LYS A 330 7.70 -6.04 -40.19
C LYS A 330 7.63 -4.76 -41.01
N LEU A 331 6.47 -4.09 -41.00
CA LEU A 331 6.29 -2.82 -41.74
C LEU A 331 6.99 -1.65 -41.05
N SER A 332 7.06 -1.67 -39.73
CA SER A 332 7.73 -0.63 -38.95
C SER A 332 8.62 -1.26 -37.85
N PRO A 333 9.88 -1.61 -38.17
CA PRO A 333 10.79 -2.26 -37.23
C PRO A 333 11.20 -1.41 -36.03
N ARG A 334 10.86 -0.11 -36.02
CA ARG A 334 11.14 0.83 -34.93
C ARG A 334 9.90 1.12 -34.07
N PHE A 335 8.80 0.40 -34.27
CA PHE A 335 7.57 0.61 -33.53
C PHE A 335 7.63 -0.06 -32.14
N ALA A 336 8.23 0.61 -31.15
CA ALA A 336 8.45 0.06 -29.80
C ALA A 336 7.17 -0.44 -29.12
N LEU A 337 6.05 0.29 -29.22
CA LEU A 337 4.77 -0.13 -28.63
C LEU A 337 4.22 -1.41 -29.27
N ALA A 338 4.49 -1.66 -30.56
CA ALA A 338 4.03 -2.88 -31.21
C ALA A 338 4.77 -4.12 -30.65
N TYR A 339 6.07 -4.00 -30.37
CA TYR A 339 6.82 -5.07 -29.69
C TYR A 339 6.31 -5.26 -28.25
N PHE A 340 6.07 -4.17 -27.52
CA PHE A 340 5.53 -4.24 -26.16
C PHE A 340 4.18 -4.97 -26.13
N VAL A 341 3.23 -4.58 -26.99
CA VAL A 341 1.90 -5.23 -27.05
C VAL A 341 1.99 -6.66 -27.53
N LYS A 342 2.93 -6.97 -28.46
CA LYS A 342 3.15 -8.34 -28.92
C LYS A 342 3.65 -9.24 -27.80
N ALA A 343 4.55 -8.76 -26.94
CA ALA A 343 4.96 -9.46 -25.74
C ALA A 343 3.78 -9.70 -24.79
N CYS A 344 2.94 -8.68 -24.55
CA CYS A 344 1.73 -8.79 -23.72
C CYS A 344 0.75 -9.82 -24.29
N ALA A 345 0.54 -9.83 -25.63
CA ALA A 345 -0.35 -10.79 -26.29
C ALA A 345 0.13 -12.24 -26.11
N ARG A 346 1.43 -12.47 -26.32
CA ARG A 346 2.04 -13.79 -26.12
C ARG A 346 1.98 -14.23 -24.66
N GLU A 347 2.23 -13.32 -23.71
CA GLU A 347 2.11 -13.61 -22.28
C GLU A 347 0.68 -14.00 -21.91
N ALA A 348 -0.33 -13.28 -22.40
CA ALA A 348 -1.72 -13.58 -22.17
C ALA A 348 -2.12 -14.94 -22.82
N GLN A 349 -1.61 -15.24 -24.00
CA GLN A 349 -1.82 -16.53 -24.67
C GLN A 349 -1.23 -17.68 -23.84
N GLU A 350 0.00 -17.57 -23.35
CA GLU A 350 0.63 -18.59 -22.52
C GLU A 350 -0.10 -18.78 -21.19
N ARG A 351 -0.59 -17.69 -20.59
CA ARG A 351 -1.43 -17.76 -19.37
C ARG A 351 -2.70 -18.55 -19.64
N SER A 352 -3.36 -18.33 -20.80
CA SER A 352 -4.56 -19.07 -21.21
C SER A 352 -4.27 -20.55 -21.43
N ARG A 353 -3.14 -20.89 -22.06
CA ARG A 353 -2.73 -22.29 -22.29
C ARG A 353 -2.48 -23.05 -20.98
N ARG A 354 -1.83 -22.40 -19.99
CA ARG A 354 -1.57 -23.01 -18.67
C ARG A 354 -2.84 -23.38 -17.91
N VAL A 355 -3.90 -22.58 -18.06
CA VAL A 355 -5.20 -22.86 -17.43
C VAL A 355 -5.87 -24.09 -18.08
N SER A 356 -5.58 -24.37 -19.34
CA SER A 356 -6.22 -25.42 -20.13
C SER A 356 -5.46 -26.77 -20.11
N SER A 357 -4.22 -26.84 -19.62
CA SER A 357 -3.37 -28.03 -19.67
C SER A 357 -3.29 -28.76 -18.35
N GLU A 358 -3.74 -30.02 -18.29
CA GLU A 358 -3.71 -30.86 -17.07
C GLU A 358 -2.39 -31.62 -16.84
N LYS A 359 -1.54 -31.80 -17.84
CA LYS A 359 -0.23 -32.50 -17.72
C LYS A 359 0.76 -32.02 -18.75
N SER A 360 1.96 -31.62 -18.34
CA SER A 360 3.07 -31.31 -19.24
C SER A 360 4.06 -32.48 -19.33
N ASN A 361 4.44 -32.87 -20.54
CA ASN A 361 5.54 -33.78 -20.81
C ASN A 361 6.84 -32.98 -21.09
N ARG A 362 7.96 -33.66 -21.34
CA ARG A 362 9.28 -33.02 -21.57
C ARG A 362 9.31 -32.11 -22.80
N ASP A 363 8.60 -32.49 -23.86
CA ASP A 363 8.54 -31.74 -25.12
C ASP A 363 7.70 -30.45 -24.91
N ASP A 364 6.66 -30.52 -24.10
CA ASP A 364 5.83 -29.37 -23.74
C ASP A 364 6.64 -28.32 -22.97
N ILE A 365 7.54 -28.75 -22.05
CA ILE A 365 8.42 -27.87 -21.30
C ILE A 365 9.42 -27.16 -22.21
N MET A 366 10.02 -27.88 -23.20
CA MET A 366 10.94 -27.27 -24.16
C MET A 366 10.21 -26.24 -25.04
N ALA A 367 9.03 -26.57 -25.54
CA ALA A 367 8.20 -25.65 -26.32
C ALA A 367 7.77 -24.42 -25.50
N GLU A 368 7.41 -24.62 -24.24
CA GLU A 368 7.09 -23.53 -23.31
C GLU A 368 8.30 -22.58 -23.12
N ASN A 369 9.47 -23.13 -22.87
CA ASN A 369 10.71 -22.32 -22.72
C ASN A 369 11.03 -21.51 -23.98
N ALA A 370 10.84 -22.09 -25.18
CA ALA A 370 11.03 -21.38 -26.43
C ALA A 370 10.05 -20.20 -26.58
N ARG A 371 8.76 -20.39 -26.25
CA ARG A 371 7.76 -19.33 -26.29
C ARG A 371 8.06 -18.20 -25.28
N TYR A 372 8.54 -18.57 -24.08
CA TYR A 372 9.00 -17.56 -23.11
C TYR A 372 10.19 -16.74 -23.61
N ALA A 373 11.15 -17.39 -24.27
CA ALA A 373 12.28 -16.68 -24.88
C ALA A 373 11.81 -15.66 -25.93
N GLU A 374 10.77 -16.00 -26.71
CA GLU A 374 10.19 -15.07 -27.67
C GLU A 374 9.50 -13.87 -26.98
N ILE A 375 8.81 -14.09 -25.84
CA ILE A 375 8.19 -12.99 -25.06
C ILE A 375 9.28 -12.06 -24.53
N VAL A 376 10.35 -12.62 -23.96
CA VAL A 376 11.50 -11.85 -23.46
C VAL A 376 12.14 -11.04 -24.59
N ALA A 377 12.34 -11.65 -25.77
CA ALA A 377 12.91 -10.97 -26.92
C ALA A 377 12.07 -9.79 -27.41
N ASP A 378 10.75 -9.92 -27.39
CA ASP A 378 9.84 -8.82 -27.75
C ASP A 378 9.91 -7.68 -26.71
N TYR A 379 9.95 -7.98 -25.40
CA TYR A 379 10.17 -6.94 -24.38
C TYR A 379 11.56 -6.29 -24.52
N ASP A 380 12.61 -7.08 -24.78
CA ASP A 380 13.96 -6.55 -24.99
C ASP A 380 14.02 -5.61 -26.19
N LYS A 381 13.34 -5.97 -27.27
CA LYS A 381 13.27 -5.09 -28.44
C LYS A 381 12.48 -3.81 -28.16
N ALA A 382 11.41 -3.90 -27.38
CA ALA A 382 10.64 -2.72 -26.96
C ALA A 382 11.50 -1.74 -26.15
N VAL A 383 12.30 -2.22 -25.17
CA VAL A 383 13.17 -1.36 -24.34
C VAL A 383 14.44 -0.92 -25.09
N GLU A 384 14.95 -1.68 -26.05
CA GLU A 384 16.02 -1.25 -26.94
C GLU A 384 15.60 -0.02 -27.77
N LEU A 385 14.37 -0.06 -28.29
CA LEU A 385 13.79 1.03 -29.11
C LEU A 385 13.32 2.22 -28.28
N SER A 386 12.81 1.95 -27.07
CA SER A 386 12.34 2.96 -26.12
C SER A 386 12.86 2.65 -24.70
N PRO A 387 14.09 3.13 -24.35
CA PRO A 387 14.72 2.83 -23.06
C PRO A 387 13.97 3.40 -21.84
N ARG A 388 12.99 4.29 -22.06
CA ARG A 388 12.16 4.86 -21.00
C ARG A 388 10.76 4.22 -20.90
N LEU A 389 10.49 3.15 -21.65
CA LEU A 389 9.24 2.40 -21.57
C LEU A 389 9.24 1.53 -20.30
N ILE A 390 8.93 2.16 -19.15
CA ILE A 390 9.01 1.54 -17.81
C ILE A 390 8.15 0.29 -17.69
N TYR A 391 7.00 0.27 -18.36
CA TYR A 391 6.06 -0.85 -18.30
C TYR A 391 6.60 -2.12 -18.96
N ALA A 392 7.49 -1.99 -19.94
CA ALA A 392 8.15 -3.16 -20.53
C ALA A 392 9.15 -3.80 -19.55
N TYR A 393 9.90 -3.00 -18.79
CA TYR A 393 10.73 -3.53 -17.70
C TYR A 393 9.89 -4.17 -16.60
N PHE A 394 8.80 -3.50 -16.20
CA PHE A 394 7.91 -4.01 -15.16
C PHE A 394 7.29 -5.35 -15.53
N ASN A 395 6.70 -5.46 -16.73
CA ASN A 395 6.08 -6.69 -17.22
C ASN A 395 7.11 -7.82 -17.39
N LYS A 396 8.29 -7.50 -17.93
CA LYS A 396 9.40 -8.45 -18.02
C LYS A 396 9.81 -8.95 -16.63
N GLY A 397 9.80 -8.08 -15.61
CA GLY A 397 10.00 -8.47 -14.20
C GLY A 397 8.93 -9.44 -13.72
N ASN A 398 7.64 -9.19 -14.03
CA ASN A 398 6.54 -10.09 -13.71
C ASN A 398 6.71 -11.46 -14.40
N LEU A 399 7.13 -11.46 -15.66
CA LEU A 399 7.38 -12.68 -16.42
C LEU A 399 8.47 -13.54 -15.76
N PHE A 400 9.60 -12.95 -15.35
CA PHE A 400 10.65 -13.65 -14.62
C PHE A 400 10.19 -14.13 -13.24
N TYR A 401 9.45 -13.29 -12.50
CA TYR A 401 8.89 -13.67 -11.20
C TYR A 401 7.99 -14.91 -11.30
N MET A 402 7.14 -14.98 -12.33
CA MET A 402 6.25 -16.12 -12.57
C MET A 402 7.00 -17.43 -12.89
N ARG A 403 8.28 -17.35 -13.22
CA ARG A 403 9.19 -18.48 -13.48
C ARG A 403 10.16 -18.73 -12.33
N ASP A 404 9.94 -18.14 -11.18
CA ASP A 404 10.81 -18.21 -10.00
C ASP A 404 12.22 -17.66 -10.21
N ASP A 405 12.50 -16.96 -11.33
CA ASP A 405 13.74 -16.21 -11.53
C ASP A 405 13.66 -14.83 -10.87
N TYR A 406 13.69 -14.85 -9.55
CA TYR A 406 13.57 -13.63 -8.75
C TYR A 406 14.74 -12.66 -8.95
N THR A 407 15.93 -13.16 -9.30
CA THR A 407 17.13 -12.33 -9.56
C THR A 407 16.91 -11.44 -10.79
N SER A 408 16.48 -12.03 -11.90
CA SER A 408 16.16 -11.29 -13.12
C SER A 408 14.97 -10.39 -12.93
N ALA A 409 13.94 -10.84 -12.18
CA ALA A 409 12.77 -10.02 -11.84
C ALA A 409 13.17 -8.75 -11.08
N ILE A 410 13.99 -8.87 -10.01
CA ILE A 410 14.51 -7.75 -9.22
C ILE A 410 15.29 -6.77 -10.10
N SER A 411 16.13 -7.27 -10.99
CA SER A 411 16.89 -6.43 -11.94
C SER A 411 15.96 -5.61 -12.82
N CYS A 412 14.91 -6.23 -13.38
CA CYS A 412 13.93 -5.56 -14.23
C CYS A 412 13.12 -4.51 -13.46
N TYR A 413 12.59 -4.83 -12.26
CA TYR A 413 11.90 -3.85 -11.43
C TYR A 413 12.81 -2.69 -11.00
N THR A 414 14.09 -2.98 -10.73
CA THR A 414 15.07 -1.94 -10.39
C THR A 414 15.24 -0.96 -11.56
N LYS A 415 15.33 -1.45 -12.80
CA LYS A 415 15.37 -0.59 -13.99
C LYS A 415 14.11 0.28 -14.13
N ALA A 416 12.94 -0.27 -13.90
CA ALA A 416 11.69 0.50 -13.91
C ALA A 416 11.69 1.62 -12.84
N ILE A 417 12.18 1.33 -11.63
CA ILE A 417 12.30 2.27 -10.52
C ILE A 417 13.36 3.35 -10.79
N GLU A 418 14.50 3.00 -11.40
CA GLU A 418 15.54 3.96 -11.78
C GLU A 418 15.00 5.04 -12.74
N ILE A 419 14.08 4.66 -13.63
CA ILE A 419 13.46 5.58 -14.60
C ILE A 419 12.32 6.38 -13.95
N LYS A 420 11.51 5.74 -13.08
CA LYS A 420 10.40 6.34 -12.35
C LYS A 420 10.49 5.98 -10.86
N GLN A 421 11.04 6.91 -10.06
CA GLN A 421 11.31 6.70 -8.63
C GLN A 421 10.06 6.58 -7.75
N ASP A 422 8.89 6.95 -8.28
CA ASP A 422 7.59 6.85 -7.62
C ASP A 422 6.71 5.73 -8.20
N PHE A 423 7.30 4.71 -8.83
CA PHE A 423 6.59 3.56 -9.39
C PHE A 423 6.27 2.53 -8.29
N GLY A 424 5.17 2.76 -7.57
CA GLY A 424 4.77 1.96 -6.40
C GLY A 424 4.62 0.47 -6.67
N GLU A 425 4.03 0.07 -7.81
CA GLU A 425 3.86 -1.32 -8.22
C GLU A 425 5.20 -2.03 -8.40
N ALA A 426 6.20 -1.34 -8.92
CA ALA A 426 7.52 -1.93 -9.11
C ALA A 426 8.23 -2.16 -7.76
N TYR A 427 8.08 -1.24 -6.80
CA TYR A 427 8.55 -1.48 -5.43
C TYR A 427 7.81 -2.65 -4.79
N TYR A 428 6.49 -2.72 -4.92
CA TYR A 428 5.70 -3.80 -4.35
C TYR A 428 6.15 -5.17 -4.89
N ASN A 429 6.23 -5.32 -6.21
CA ASN A 429 6.62 -6.59 -6.83
C ASN A 429 8.08 -6.95 -6.53
N ARG A 430 9.00 -5.96 -6.51
CA ARG A 430 10.39 -6.17 -6.12
C ARG A 430 10.52 -6.57 -4.66
N GLY A 431 9.74 -5.97 -3.78
CA GLY A 431 9.65 -6.34 -2.36
C GLY A 431 9.24 -7.80 -2.18
N ILE A 432 8.22 -8.25 -2.90
CA ILE A 432 7.79 -9.66 -2.88
C ILE A 432 8.91 -10.57 -3.43
N ALA A 433 9.59 -10.19 -4.51
CA ALA A 433 10.69 -10.97 -5.07
C ALA A 433 11.86 -11.08 -4.08
N PHE A 434 12.21 -10.02 -3.34
CA PHE A 434 13.20 -10.08 -2.27
C PHE A 434 12.79 -11.05 -1.15
N PHE A 435 11.52 -11.08 -0.76
CA PHE A 435 11.03 -12.07 0.21
C PHE A 435 11.18 -13.50 -0.27
N ARG A 436 10.87 -13.76 -1.54
CA ARG A 436 11.05 -15.09 -2.14
C ARG A 436 12.51 -15.55 -2.12
N MET A 437 13.46 -14.60 -2.19
CA MET A 437 14.89 -14.86 -2.06
C MET A 437 15.41 -14.90 -0.61
N GLY A 438 14.54 -14.74 0.39
CA GLY A 438 14.92 -14.69 1.80
C GLY A 438 15.56 -13.37 2.25
N ASN A 439 15.54 -12.33 1.42
CA ASN A 439 16.07 -11.01 1.77
C ASN A 439 14.98 -10.13 2.38
N PHE A 440 14.68 -10.41 3.66
CA PHE A 440 13.55 -9.79 4.37
C PHE A 440 13.73 -8.27 4.53
N ASP A 441 14.94 -7.79 4.83
CA ASP A 441 15.18 -6.35 5.07
C ASP A 441 14.91 -5.51 3.82
N LYS A 442 15.43 -5.93 2.67
CA LYS A 442 15.17 -5.24 1.40
C LYS A 442 13.71 -5.35 0.99
N GLY A 443 13.10 -6.51 1.20
CA GLY A 443 11.69 -6.72 0.93
C GLY A 443 10.80 -5.79 1.74
N MET A 444 11.07 -5.65 3.05
CA MET A 444 10.35 -4.73 3.93
C MET A 444 10.51 -3.27 3.53
N ALA A 445 11.73 -2.84 3.17
CA ALA A 445 11.98 -1.47 2.72
C ALA A 445 11.20 -1.13 1.44
N ASP A 446 11.19 -2.06 0.47
CA ASP A 446 10.45 -1.87 -0.78
C ASP A 446 8.93 -1.87 -0.55
N LEU A 447 8.39 -2.76 0.30
CA LEU A 447 6.96 -2.76 0.62
C LEU A 447 6.54 -1.50 1.38
N SER A 448 7.36 -0.98 2.29
CA SER A 448 7.10 0.32 2.94
C SER A 448 7.02 1.41 1.90
N ARG A 449 8.00 1.46 0.97
CA ARG A 449 8.00 2.45 -0.10
C ARG A 449 6.80 2.32 -1.03
N ALA A 450 6.39 1.10 -1.39
CA ALA A 450 5.19 0.85 -2.16
C ALA A 450 3.93 1.38 -1.47
N GLY A 451 3.81 1.18 -0.15
CA GLY A 451 2.71 1.71 0.67
C GLY A 451 2.66 3.25 0.66
N GLU A 452 3.82 3.91 0.84
CA GLU A 452 3.95 5.37 0.73
C GLU A 452 3.47 5.89 -0.64
N LEU A 453 3.70 5.10 -1.69
CA LEU A 453 3.28 5.41 -3.06
C LEU A 453 1.85 4.94 -3.39
N GLY A 454 1.08 4.54 -2.36
CA GLY A 454 -0.33 4.21 -2.49
C GLY A 454 -0.63 2.76 -2.90
N ILE A 455 0.34 1.82 -2.85
CA ILE A 455 0.08 0.39 -2.98
C ILE A 455 -0.31 -0.17 -1.62
N MET A 456 -1.57 -0.09 -1.33
CA MET A 456 -2.12 -0.39 -0.01
C MET A 456 -2.02 -1.88 0.38
N SER A 457 -2.04 -2.78 -0.59
CA SER A 457 -1.79 -4.22 -0.38
C SER A 457 -0.46 -4.51 0.31
N SER A 458 0.51 -3.58 0.22
CA SER A 458 1.81 -3.70 0.88
C SER A 458 1.70 -3.71 2.40
N TYR A 459 0.79 -2.95 2.99
CA TYR A 459 0.59 -2.88 4.44
C TYR A 459 0.13 -4.22 5.03
N ASN A 460 -0.83 -4.88 4.36
CA ASN A 460 -1.30 -6.20 4.75
C ASN A 460 -0.18 -7.26 4.65
N LEU A 461 0.64 -7.15 3.62
CA LEU A 461 1.76 -8.06 3.40
C LEU A 461 2.86 -7.87 4.47
N ILE A 462 3.22 -6.64 4.81
CA ILE A 462 4.16 -6.30 5.88
C ILE A 462 3.69 -6.93 7.20
N LYS A 463 2.41 -6.76 7.56
CA LYS A 463 1.84 -7.32 8.80
C LYS A 463 1.94 -8.84 8.83
N ARG A 464 1.62 -9.52 7.71
CA ARG A 464 1.71 -10.98 7.57
C ARG A 464 3.14 -11.50 7.76
N MET A 465 4.12 -10.87 7.11
CA MET A 465 5.52 -11.29 7.17
C MET A 465 6.10 -11.17 8.57
N ARG A 466 5.72 -10.15 9.36
CA ARG A 466 6.15 -9.99 10.76
C ARG A 466 5.63 -11.09 11.70
N ARG A 467 4.44 -11.61 11.45
CA ARG A 467 3.89 -12.71 12.25
C ARG A 467 4.63 -14.02 12.00
N ASN A 468 5.11 -14.22 10.78
CA ASN A 468 5.84 -15.45 10.40
C ASN A 468 7.33 -15.38 10.79
N SER A 469 7.84 -14.23 11.22
CA SER A 469 9.23 -14.04 11.68
C SER A 469 9.36 -14.08 13.21
N LYS A 470 8.25 -14.28 13.92
CA LYS A 470 8.17 -14.59 15.36
C LYS A 470 7.85 -16.06 15.57
#